data_7b730ae0843c0d6ea158afb13ee4a04b
#
_entry.id   7b730ae0843c0d6ea158afb13ee4a04b
#
_cell.length_a   1.000
_cell.length_b   1.000
_cell.length_c   1.000
_cell.angle_alpha   90.00
_cell.angle_beta   90.00
_cell.angle_gamma   90.00
#
_symmetry.space_group_name_H-M   'P 1'
#
loop_
_entity.id
_entity.type
_entity.pdbx_description
1 polymer ?
#
loop_
_entity_poly.entity_id
_entity_poly.type
_entity_poly.pdbx_seq_one_letter_code
_entity_poly.pdbx_strand_id
1 'polypeptide(L)'
;METDKIKKEKKNKNFYKKSKTEWIKKYIIITVAAFCFSVAVSLFIDPNNMAPGGVTGIAIILNRVIPVSTGTLIFLLNVPILVFAIWKFGLGFTVSTVYATLLISTFTNMLQSFGAATHDRLLAAIAGGILSAVSIGTIFKSGATTGGLDIVVKALRLKLPHLKTGNIFFIAD
;
A
#
# COMPACT_ATOMS: atom_id res chain seq x y z
N MET A 1 -42.88 20.21 16.75
CA MET A 1 -41.78 21.00 16.17
C MET A 1 -40.45 20.74 16.91
N GLU A 2 -40.45 20.64 18.24
CA GLU A 2 -39.24 20.38 19.05
C GLU A 2 -38.73 18.95 18.96
N THR A 3 -39.62 17.96 18.93
CA THR A 3 -39.30 16.53 18.76
C THR A 3 -38.63 16.19 17.42
N ASP A 4 -38.94 16.94 16.36
CA ASP A 4 -38.31 16.74 15.04
C ASP A 4 -36.88 17.32 14.97
N LYS A 5 -36.62 18.41 15.69
CA LYS A 5 -35.27 18.97 15.82
C LYS A 5 -34.36 18.00 16.58
N ILE A 6 -34.85 17.44 17.70
CA ILE A 6 -34.07 16.46 18.50
C ILE A 6 -33.78 15.18 17.71
N LYS A 7 -34.73 14.68 16.89
CA LYS A 7 -34.50 13.52 16.01
C LYS A 7 -33.47 13.82 14.92
N LYS A 8 -33.51 15.00 14.31
CA LYS A 8 -32.52 15.43 13.30
C LYS A 8 -31.12 15.59 13.90
N GLU A 9 -30.98 16.15 15.09
CA GLU A 9 -29.69 16.28 15.78
C GLU A 9 -29.10 14.90 16.16
N LYS A 10 -29.90 13.98 16.70
CA LYS A 10 -29.47 12.62 17.01
C LYS A 10 -29.04 11.86 15.75
N LYS A 11 -29.78 12.00 14.64
CA LYS A 11 -29.44 11.40 13.35
C LYS A 11 -28.13 11.95 12.78
N ASN A 12 -27.93 13.26 12.87
CA ASN A 12 -26.67 13.91 12.46
C ASN A 12 -25.49 13.46 13.35
N LYS A 13 -25.63 13.49 14.68
CA LYS A 13 -24.57 13.00 15.59
C LYS A 13 -24.18 11.54 15.33
N ASN A 14 -25.18 10.68 15.08
CA ASN A 14 -24.91 9.28 14.74
C ASN A 14 -24.23 9.10 13.38
N PHE A 15 -24.58 9.92 12.39
CA PHE A 15 -23.93 9.92 11.08
C PHE A 15 -22.48 10.35 11.18
N TYR A 16 -22.17 11.46 11.88
CA TYR A 16 -20.80 11.93 12.10
C TYR A 16 -19.97 10.94 12.92
N LYS A 17 -20.57 10.30 13.94
CA LYS A 17 -19.88 9.29 14.76
C LYS A 17 -19.57 8.03 13.94
N LYS A 18 -20.48 7.57 13.10
CA LYS A 18 -20.29 6.43 12.20
C LYS A 18 -19.21 6.74 11.16
N SER A 19 -19.20 7.93 10.59
CA SER A 19 -18.18 8.39 9.65
C SER A 19 -16.78 8.40 10.28
N LYS A 20 -16.60 8.96 11.48
CA LYS A 20 -15.31 8.97 12.18
C LYS A 20 -14.79 7.56 12.49
N THR A 21 -15.67 6.68 12.95
CA THR A 21 -15.29 5.28 13.28
C THR A 21 -14.83 4.52 12.04
N GLU A 22 -15.50 4.71 10.89
CA GLU A 22 -15.11 4.08 9.62
C GLU A 22 -13.75 4.62 9.13
N TRP A 23 -13.48 5.92 9.31
CA TRP A 23 -12.18 6.50 9.01
C TRP A 23 -11.06 5.90 9.87
N ILE A 24 -11.26 5.82 11.16
CA ILE A 24 -10.27 5.24 12.08
C ILE A 24 -9.98 3.78 11.73
N LYS A 25 -11.04 2.99 11.50
CA LYS A 25 -10.91 1.59 11.07
C LYS A 25 -10.11 1.46 9.78
N LYS A 26 -10.39 2.32 8.79
CA LYS A 26 -9.67 2.35 7.51
C LYS A 26 -8.16 2.52 7.74
N TYR A 27 -7.75 3.52 8.53
CA TYR A 27 -6.33 3.79 8.74
C TYR A 27 -5.64 2.71 9.60
N ILE A 28 -6.34 2.13 10.57
CA ILE A 28 -5.82 0.97 11.32
C ILE A 28 -5.56 -0.21 10.37
N ILE A 29 -6.51 -0.53 9.49
CA ILE A 29 -6.37 -1.62 8.51
C ILE A 29 -5.18 -1.35 7.57
N ILE A 30 -5.05 -0.12 7.08
CA ILE A 30 -3.91 0.27 6.22
C ILE A 30 -2.59 0.10 7.00
N THR A 31 -2.52 0.50 8.27
CA THR A 31 -1.31 0.38 9.09
C THR A 31 -0.89 -1.08 9.26
N VAL A 32 -1.83 -1.95 9.64
CA VAL A 32 -1.54 -3.38 9.80
C VAL A 32 -1.11 -4.01 8.48
N ALA A 33 -1.81 -3.70 7.39
CA ALA A 33 -1.46 -4.23 6.07
C ALA A 33 -0.10 -3.69 5.57
N ALA A 34 0.22 -2.41 5.81
CA ALA A 34 1.52 -1.83 5.49
C ALA A 34 2.65 -2.51 6.28
N PHE A 35 2.42 -2.80 7.56
CA PHE A 35 3.38 -3.56 8.38
C PHE A 35 3.59 -4.97 7.84
N CYS A 36 2.52 -5.72 7.55
CA CYS A 36 2.62 -7.06 6.96
C CYS A 36 3.35 -7.04 5.61
N PHE A 37 3.09 -6.05 4.76
CA PHE A 37 3.81 -5.88 3.50
C PHE A 37 5.29 -5.64 3.72
N SER A 38 5.64 -4.78 4.68
CA SER A 38 7.04 -4.49 5.02
C SER A 38 7.77 -5.71 5.59
N VAL A 39 7.08 -6.55 6.40
CA VAL A 39 7.59 -7.84 6.86
C VAL A 39 7.89 -8.75 5.67
N ALA A 40 6.97 -8.87 4.71
CA ALA A 40 7.17 -9.67 3.50
C ALA A 40 8.41 -9.21 2.72
N VAL A 41 8.55 -7.91 2.50
CA VAL A 41 9.67 -7.33 1.74
C VAL A 41 10.97 -7.49 2.50
N SER A 42 11.03 -7.04 3.76
CA SER A 42 12.29 -6.90 4.50
C SER A 42 12.83 -8.20 5.05
N LEU A 43 11.98 -9.17 5.41
CA LEU A 43 12.42 -10.41 6.06
C LEU A 43 12.42 -11.62 5.12
N PHE A 44 11.65 -11.58 4.03
CA PHE A 44 11.56 -12.74 3.12
C PHE A 44 12.13 -12.42 1.74
N ILE A 45 11.77 -11.28 1.11
CA ILE A 45 12.04 -11.02 -0.29
C ILE A 45 13.45 -10.43 -0.48
N ASP A 46 13.71 -9.26 0.10
CA ASP A 46 14.96 -8.52 -0.06
C ASP A 46 16.20 -9.33 0.40
N PRO A 47 16.23 -9.94 1.59
CA PRO A 47 17.41 -10.70 2.03
C PRO A 47 17.73 -11.95 1.19
N ASN A 48 16.72 -12.50 0.52
CA ASN A 48 16.89 -13.65 -0.38
C ASN A 48 17.25 -13.29 -1.83
N ASN A 49 17.61 -12.03 -2.08
CA ASN A 49 17.96 -11.51 -3.40
C ASN A 49 16.80 -11.62 -4.42
N MET A 50 15.57 -11.50 -3.96
CA MET A 50 14.39 -11.48 -4.79
C MET A 50 13.86 -10.04 -4.91
N ALA A 51 13.15 -9.77 -5.99
CA ALA A 51 12.45 -8.50 -6.20
C ALA A 51 11.01 -8.81 -6.60
N PRO A 52 10.00 -8.24 -5.89
CA PRO A 52 8.59 -8.49 -6.18
C PRO A 52 8.18 -7.58 -7.31
N GLY A 53 8.61 -7.42 -8.39
CA GLY A 53 8.19 -6.50 -9.46
C GLY A 53 7.89 -5.06 -9.02
N GLY A 54 7.49 -4.23 -9.96
CA GLY A 54 7.07 -2.87 -9.71
C GLY A 54 8.13 -1.95 -9.12
N VAL A 55 7.68 -0.87 -8.52
CA VAL A 55 8.57 0.15 -7.90
C VAL A 55 9.34 -0.42 -6.71
N THR A 56 8.72 -1.32 -5.94
CA THR A 56 9.39 -1.99 -4.82
C THR A 56 10.55 -2.86 -5.31
N GLY A 57 10.37 -3.57 -6.41
CA GLY A 57 11.44 -4.36 -7.03
C GLY A 57 12.60 -3.48 -7.51
N ILE A 58 12.30 -2.36 -8.16
CA ILE A 58 13.31 -1.37 -8.57
C ILE A 58 14.06 -0.82 -7.34
N ALA A 59 13.36 -0.52 -6.25
CA ALA A 59 13.97 -0.03 -5.02
C ALA A 59 14.96 -1.04 -4.41
N ILE A 60 14.60 -2.33 -4.39
CA ILE A 60 15.47 -3.40 -3.90
C ILE A 60 16.74 -3.52 -4.77
N ILE A 61 16.57 -3.47 -6.09
CA ILE A 61 17.72 -3.53 -7.02
C ILE A 61 18.63 -2.31 -6.85
N LEU A 62 18.07 -1.12 -6.74
CA LEU A 62 18.84 0.12 -6.54
C LEU A 62 19.57 0.14 -5.20
N ASN A 63 18.98 -0.38 -4.13
CA ASN A 63 19.64 -0.50 -2.82
C ASN A 63 20.95 -1.28 -2.89
N ARG A 64 21.10 -2.18 -3.86
CA ARG A 64 22.33 -2.96 -4.07
C ARG A 64 23.46 -2.17 -4.74
N VAL A 65 23.09 -1.12 -5.45
CA VAL A 65 24.04 -0.28 -6.22
C VAL A 65 24.36 1.02 -5.47
N ILE A 66 23.38 1.55 -4.73
CA ILE A 66 23.51 2.82 -4.01
C ILE A 66 23.33 2.59 -2.51
N PRO A 67 24.11 3.26 -1.64
CA PRO A 67 24.02 3.10 -0.19
C PRO A 67 22.81 3.85 0.40
N VAL A 68 21.61 3.55 -0.11
CA VAL A 68 20.32 4.12 0.34
C VAL A 68 19.38 2.98 0.69
N SER A 69 18.78 3.01 1.87
CA SER A 69 17.89 1.94 2.34
C SER A 69 16.69 1.69 1.42
N THR A 70 16.29 0.43 1.29
CA THR A 70 15.18 -0.02 0.42
C THR A 70 13.90 0.77 0.67
N GLY A 71 13.51 0.98 1.93
CA GLY A 71 12.30 1.74 2.24
C GLY A 71 12.38 3.21 1.79
N THR A 72 13.54 3.86 1.94
CA THR A 72 13.74 5.23 1.46
C THR A 72 13.63 5.30 -0.06
N LEU A 73 14.19 4.33 -0.78
CA LEU A 73 14.07 4.24 -2.24
C LEU A 73 12.62 3.98 -2.67
N ILE A 74 11.88 3.12 -1.95
CA ILE A 74 10.44 2.93 -2.18
C ILE A 74 9.73 4.29 -2.11
N PHE A 75 9.98 5.08 -1.07
CA PHE A 75 9.32 6.38 -0.93
C PHE A 75 9.71 7.34 -2.06
N LEU A 76 11.01 7.53 -2.31
CA LEU A 76 11.51 8.47 -3.32
C LEU A 76 10.99 8.15 -4.72
N LEU A 77 11.01 6.89 -5.12
CA LEU A 77 10.52 6.45 -6.42
C LEU A 77 9.00 6.61 -6.55
N ASN A 78 8.28 6.59 -5.44
CA ASN A 78 6.83 6.80 -5.43
C ASN A 78 6.44 8.29 -5.50
N VAL A 79 7.30 9.23 -5.13
CA VAL A 79 6.97 10.68 -5.14
C VAL A 79 6.39 11.14 -6.48
N PRO A 80 7.04 10.91 -7.64
CA PRO A 80 6.49 11.35 -8.93
C PRO A 80 5.15 10.68 -9.26
N ILE A 81 4.99 9.42 -8.87
CA ILE A 81 3.75 8.67 -9.10
C ILE A 81 2.62 9.19 -8.21
N LEU A 82 2.94 9.58 -6.97
CA LEU A 82 1.97 10.19 -6.04
C LEU A 82 1.53 11.57 -6.52
N VAL A 83 2.43 12.36 -7.11
CA VAL A 83 2.07 13.64 -7.76
C VAL A 83 1.08 13.39 -8.91
N PHE A 84 1.36 12.41 -9.75
CA PHE A 84 0.42 12.00 -10.80
C PHE A 84 -0.93 11.53 -10.23
N ALA A 85 -0.92 10.81 -9.09
CA ALA A 85 -2.13 10.35 -8.43
C ALA A 85 -3.02 11.48 -7.94
N ILE A 86 -2.47 12.59 -7.43
CA ILE A 86 -3.23 13.79 -7.05
C ILE A 86 -4.02 14.31 -8.24
N TRP A 87 -3.36 14.45 -9.38
CA TRP A 87 -3.96 14.98 -10.59
C TRP A 87 -5.08 14.10 -11.13
N LYS A 88 -4.92 12.75 -11.06
CA LYS A 88 -5.84 11.79 -11.68
C LYS A 88 -6.98 11.33 -10.78
N PHE A 89 -6.72 11.14 -9.49
CA PHE A 89 -7.65 10.49 -8.55
C PHE A 89 -8.13 11.41 -7.43
N GLY A 90 -7.55 12.61 -7.33
CA GLY A 90 -7.90 13.59 -6.31
C GLY A 90 -7.30 13.30 -4.93
N LEU A 91 -7.50 14.26 -4.01
CA LEU A 91 -6.85 14.28 -2.70
C LEU A 91 -7.22 13.11 -1.78
N GLY A 92 -8.49 12.71 -1.75
CA GLY A 92 -8.96 11.69 -0.80
C GLY A 92 -8.31 10.32 -0.97
N PHE A 93 -8.08 9.91 -2.22
CA PHE A 93 -7.36 8.68 -2.55
C PHE A 93 -5.86 8.85 -2.27
N THR A 94 -5.29 9.96 -2.72
CA THR A 94 -3.86 10.20 -2.65
C THR A 94 -3.37 10.31 -1.21
N VAL A 95 -4.09 11.00 -0.32
CA VAL A 95 -3.73 11.09 1.11
C VAL A 95 -3.65 9.71 1.76
N SER A 96 -4.62 8.83 1.49
CA SER A 96 -4.58 7.46 2.02
C SER A 96 -3.41 6.66 1.44
N THR A 97 -3.06 6.90 0.18
CA THR A 97 -1.93 6.23 -0.50
C THR A 97 -0.58 6.75 0.01
N VAL A 98 -0.43 8.08 0.16
CA VAL A 98 0.77 8.69 0.77
C VAL A 98 0.99 8.13 2.17
N TYR A 99 -0.07 8.04 2.97
CA TYR A 99 -0.01 7.45 4.31
C TYR A 99 0.48 5.99 4.26
N ALA A 100 -0.10 5.16 3.39
CA ALA A 100 0.32 3.77 3.23
C ALA A 100 1.79 3.65 2.79
N THR A 101 2.21 4.44 1.80
CA THR A 101 3.59 4.44 1.28
C THR A 101 4.60 4.90 2.33
N LEU A 102 4.27 5.94 3.11
CA LEU A 102 5.11 6.39 4.24
C LEU A 102 5.30 5.28 5.28
N LEU A 103 4.22 4.60 5.66
CA LEU A 103 4.29 3.49 6.62
C LEU A 103 5.12 2.32 6.08
N ILE A 104 4.88 1.92 4.83
CA ILE A 104 5.66 0.87 4.17
C ILE A 104 7.14 1.24 4.17
N SER A 105 7.49 2.45 3.76
CA SER A 105 8.88 2.94 3.76
C SER A 105 9.51 2.87 5.15
N THR A 106 8.81 3.40 6.16
CA THR A 106 9.31 3.44 7.54
C THR A 106 9.48 2.03 8.12
N PHE A 107 8.47 1.18 7.99
CA PHE A 107 8.53 -0.19 8.51
C PHE A 107 9.56 -1.05 7.76
N THR A 108 9.71 -0.87 6.44
CA THR A 108 10.74 -1.56 5.65
C THR A 108 12.13 -1.20 6.17
N ASN A 109 12.41 0.09 6.40
CA ASN A 109 13.69 0.53 6.94
C ASN A 109 13.94 0.00 8.36
N MET A 110 12.92 -0.01 9.22
CA MET A 110 13.04 -0.55 10.57
C MET A 110 13.31 -2.06 10.58
N LEU A 111 12.63 -2.79 9.71
CA LEU A 111 12.71 -4.25 9.65
C LEU A 111 13.96 -4.76 8.92
N GLN A 112 14.57 -3.95 8.06
CA GLN A 112 15.77 -4.33 7.30
C GLN A 112 16.94 -4.74 8.21
N SER A 113 17.00 -4.20 9.43
CA SER A 113 18.04 -4.53 10.42
C SER A 113 17.91 -5.93 11.04
N PHE A 114 16.75 -6.58 10.92
CA PHE A 114 16.51 -7.90 11.54
C PHE A 114 17.06 -9.06 10.71
N GLY A 115 17.43 -8.83 9.44
CA GLY A 115 17.94 -9.86 8.53
C GLY A 115 16.84 -10.79 7.99
N ALA A 116 17.25 -11.91 7.40
CA ALA A 116 16.35 -12.86 6.77
C ALA A 116 15.60 -13.73 7.79
N ALA A 117 14.28 -13.86 7.64
CA ALA A 117 13.49 -14.83 8.41
C ALA A 117 13.78 -16.28 7.99
N THR A 118 14.18 -16.48 6.74
CA THR A 118 14.64 -17.77 6.20
C THR A 118 15.63 -17.54 5.07
N HIS A 119 16.57 -18.46 4.88
CA HIS A 119 17.52 -18.47 3.77
C HIS A 119 17.10 -19.41 2.62
N ASP A 120 16.01 -20.16 2.81
CA ASP A 120 15.42 -20.96 1.75
C ASP A 120 14.61 -20.05 0.82
N ARG A 121 15.09 -19.91 -0.43
CA ARG A 121 14.48 -19.04 -1.45
C ARG A 121 13.06 -19.44 -1.81
N LEU A 122 12.77 -20.77 -1.86
CA LEU A 122 11.43 -21.23 -2.20
C LEU A 122 10.44 -20.88 -1.08
N LEU A 123 10.82 -21.16 0.16
CA LEU A 123 10.01 -20.82 1.33
C LEU A 123 9.82 -19.30 1.44
N ALA A 124 10.88 -18.53 1.22
CA ALA A 124 10.81 -17.06 1.22
C ALA A 124 9.89 -16.53 0.11
N ALA A 125 9.95 -17.11 -1.09
CA ALA A 125 9.08 -16.70 -2.20
C ALA A 125 7.60 -16.98 -1.90
N ILE A 126 7.30 -18.16 -1.36
CA ILE A 126 5.92 -18.55 -1.01
C ILE A 126 5.40 -17.70 0.13
N ALA A 127 6.11 -17.62 1.25
CA ALA A 127 5.70 -16.89 2.43
C ALA A 127 5.62 -15.37 2.16
N GLY A 128 6.65 -14.80 1.56
CA GLY A 128 6.71 -13.39 1.17
C GLY A 128 5.67 -13.05 0.13
N GLY A 129 5.44 -13.91 -0.87
CA GLY A 129 4.44 -13.72 -1.90
C GLY A 129 3.01 -13.72 -1.35
N ILE A 130 2.65 -14.68 -0.51
CA ILE A 130 1.33 -14.75 0.14
C ILE A 130 1.10 -13.52 1.02
N LEU A 131 2.08 -13.19 1.86
CA LEU A 131 1.97 -12.06 2.78
C LEU A 131 1.85 -10.73 2.03
N SER A 132 2.62 -10.53 0.95
CA SER A 132 2.52 -9.38 0.07
C SER A 132 1.16 -9.28 -0.60
N ALA A 133 0.65 -10.39 -1.17
CA ALA A 133 -0.62 -10.42 -1.86
C ALA A 133 -1.80 -10.06 -0.95
N VAL A 134 -1.85 -10.63 0.26
CA VAL A 134 -2.88 -10.33 1.26
C VAL A 134 -2.80 -8.88 1.69
N SER A 135 -1.59 -8.36 1.90
CA SER A 135 -1.35 -6.97 2.33
C SER A 135 -1.79 -5.98 1.26
N ILE A 136 -1.35 -6.17 0.01
CA ILE A 136 -1.73 -5.32 -1.12
C ILE A 136 -3.25 -5.34 -1.33
N GLY A 137 -3.86 -6.54 -1.32
CA GLY A 137 -5.31 -6.69 -1.46
C GLY A 137 -6.09 -5.97 -0.36
N THR A 138 -5.58 -5.98 0.88
CA THR A 138 -6.19 -5.30 2.04
C THR A 138 -6.07 -3.78 1.91
N ILE A 139 -4.90 -3.26 1.48
CA ILE A 139 -4.69 -1.83 1.21
C ILE A 139 -5.64 -1.35 0.11
N PHE A 140 -5.78 -2.12 -0.98
CA PHE A 140 -6.72 -1.78 -2.07
C PHE A 140 -8.17 -1.75 -1.61
N LYS A 141 -8.62 -2.73 -0.82
CA LYS A 141 -9.97 -2.75 -0.23
C LYS A 141 -10.22 -1.53 0.64
N SER A 142 -9.20 -1.01 1.29
CA SER A 142 -9.28 0.19 2.13
C SER A 142 -9.26 1.50 1.33
N GLY A 143 -9.24 1.42 -0.01
CA GLY A 143 -9.25 2.60 -0.88
C GLY A 143 -7.93 3.36 -0.91
N ALA A 144 -6.82 2.69 -0.67
CA ALA A 144 -5.45 3.17 -0.84
C ALA A 144 -4.69 2.23 -1.80
N THR A 145 -3.41 2.49 -2.02
CA THR A 145 -2.48 1.60 -2.72
C THR A 145 -1.10 1.69 -2.09
N THR A 146 -0.24 0.73 -2.40
CA THR A 146 1.16 0.72 -1.95
C THR A 146 2.01 1.80 -2.65
N GLY A 147 1.43 2.55 -3.57
CA GLY A 147 2.15 3.40 -4.52
C GLY A 147 2.56 2.60 -5.77
N GLY A 148 3.56 3.08 -6.49
CA GLY A 148 4.14 2.33 -7.59
C GLY A 148 3.22 2.09 -8.78
N LEU A 149 3.46 0.98 -9.46
CA LEU A 149 2.68 0.55 -10.62
C LEU A 149 1.20 0.35 -10.33
N ASP A 150 0.83 0.11 -9.08
CA ASP A 150 -0.54 -0.01 -8.62
C ASP A 150 -1.41 1.19 -9.02
N ILE A 151 -0.85 2.40 -8.95
CA ILE A 151 -1.52 3.64 -9.36
C ILE A 151 -1.73 3.65 -10.87
N VAL A 152 -0.73 3.20 -11.62
CA VAL A 152 -0.80 3.09 -13.09
C VAL A 152 -1.86 2.06 -13.49
N VAL A 153 -1.85 0.89 -12.88
CA VAL A 153 -2.85 -0.18 -13.08
C VAL A 153 -4.26 0.34 -12.79
N LYS A 154 -4.43 1.07 -11.70
CA LYS A 154 -5.71 1.70 -11.35
C LYS A 154 -6.13 2.76 -12.38
N ALA A 155 -5.19 3.55 -12.89
CA ALA A 155 -5.47 4.54 -13.94
C ALA A 155 -5.87 3.86 -15.26
N LEU A 156 -5.20 2.77 -15.61
CA LEU A 156 -5.51 1.97 -16.80
C LEU A 156 -6.90 1.33 -16.72
N ARG A 157 -7.26 0.83 -15.53
CA ARG A 157 -8.58 0.24 -15.28
C ARG A 157 -9.72 1.25 -15.47
N LEU A 158 -9.50 2.53 -15.20
CA LEU A 158 -10.51 3.57 -15.49
C LEU A 158 -10.74 3.76 -16.99
N LYS A 159 -9.72 3.51 -17.82
CA LYS A 159 -9.84 3.59 -19.28
C LYS A 159 -10.31 2.27 -19.91
N LEU A 160 -10.00 1.13 -19.31
CA LEU A 160 -10.26 -0.21 -19.81
C LEU A 160 -11.04 -1.05 -18.77
N PRO A 161 -12.31 -0.72 -18.50
CA PRO A 161 -13.11 -1.37 -17.44
C PRO A 161 -13.38 -2.86 -17.71
N HIS A 162 -13.22 -3.32 -18.94
CA HIS A 162 -13.45 -4.72 -19.35
C HIS A 162 -12.30 -5.65 -18.94
N LEU A 163 -11.10 -5.13 -18.62
CA LEU A 163 -9.96 -5.95 -18.21
C LEU A 163 -10.00 -6.23 -16.72
N LYS A 164 -9.80 -7.49 -16.35
CA LYS A 164 -9.64 -7.87 -14.93
C LYS A 164 -8.36 -7.27 -14.39
N THR A 165 -8.40 -6.74 -13.18
CA THR A 165 -7.25 -6.08 -12.50
C THR A 165 -6.00 -6.97 -12.51
N GLY A 166 -6.17 -8.28 -12.28
CA GLY A 166 -5.04 -9.23 -12.28
C GLY A 166 -4.33 -9.32 -13.63
N ASN A 167 -5.06 -9.27 -14.74
CA ASN A 167 -4.45 -9.32 -16.08
C ASN A 167 -3.64 -8.04 -16.36
N ILE A 168 -4.11 -6.89 -15.87
CA ILE A 168 -3.38 -5.61 -16.04
C ILE A 168 -2.10 -5.63 -15.21
N PHE A 169 -2.13 -6.17 -13.98
CA PHE A 169 -0.93 -6.37 -13.18
C PHE A 169 0.08 -7.28 -13.87
N PHE A 170 -0.36 -8.41 -14.38
CA PHE A 170 0.51 -9.38 -15.07
C PHE A 170 1.19 -8.82 -16.33
N ILE A 171 0.55 -7.85 -17.00
CA ILE A 171 1.11 -7.20 -18.21
C ILE A 171 2.03 -6.03 -17.81
N ALA A 172 1.76 -5.39 -16.67
CA ALA A 172 2.47 -4.18 -16.24
C ALA A 172 3.74 -4.47 -15.41
N ASP A 173 3.87 -5.67 -14.86
CA ASP A 173 4.99 -6.16 -14.06
C ASP A 173 5.98 -6.94 -14.93
#